data_44d363311125d0fe01a31baed122656a
#
_entry.id   44d363311125d0fe01a31baed122656a
#
_cell.length_a   1.000
_cell.length_b   1.000
_cell.length_c   1.000
_cell.angle_alpha   90.00
_cell.angle_beta   90.00
_cell.angle_gamma   90.00
#
_symmetry.space_group_name_H-M   'P 1'
#
loop_
_entity.id
_entity.type
_entity.pdbx_description
1 polymer ?
#
loop_
_entity_poly.entity_id
_entity_poly.type
_entity_poly.pdbx_seq_one_letter_code
_entity_poly.pdbx_strand_id
1 'polypeptide(L)'
;MSNERKEISKDKLKALEVTIGKIEKDFGKGTIMKLGDHAIENVQIIPSGSIALDAALGIGGYPRGRVIEIYGPEASGKTTLAIHAIAEAQKNGGIAAIIDAEHTFDRNYAEKLGVDIENLLI
;
A
#
# COMPACT_ATOMS: atom_id res chain seq x y z
N MET A 1 -18.82 14.02 23.45
CA MET A 1 -18.98 15.35 22.86
C MET A 1 -19.39 15.17 21.41
N SER A 2 -20.68 15.34 21.11
CA SER A 2 -21.19 15.29 19.73
C SER A 2 -20.72 16.56 19.00
N ASN A 3 -19.84 16.35 18.01
CA ASN A 3 -19.39 17.42 17.15
C ASN A 3 -20.52 17.71 16.14
N GLU A 4 -21.46 18.56 16.49
CA GLU A 4 -22.50 19.05 15.58
C GLU A 4 -21.82 19.81 14.44
N ARG A 5 -21.69 19.14 13.28
CA ARG A 5 -21.24 19.81 12.06
C ARG A 5 -22.29 20.82 11.65
N LYS A 6 -21.95 22.10 11.69
CA LYS A 6 -22.83 23.16 11.19
C LYS A 6 -23.14 22.90 9.71
N GLU A 7 -24.44 22.91 9.35
CA GLU A 7 -24.85 22.82 7.96
C GLU A 7 -24.26 23.96 7.13
N ILE A 8 -23.70 23.61 5.98
CA ILE A 8 -23.16 24.59 5.03
C ILE A 8 -24.36 25.24 4.29
N SER A 9 -24.43 26.55 4.25
CA SER A 9 -25.53 27.25 3.57
C SER A 9 -25.54 26.92 2.07
N LYS A 10 -26.74 26.88 1.48
CA LYS A 10 -26.95 26.58 0.04
C LYS A 10 -26.16 27.55 -0.88
N ASP A 11 -26.05 28.82 -0.48
CA ASP A 11 -25.30 29.82 -1.25
C ASP A 11 -23.80 29.52 -1.29
N LYS A 12 -23.23 29.04 -0.16
CA LYS A 12 -21.81 28.62 -0.11
C LYS A 12 -21.55 27.37 -0.93
N LEU A 13 -22.46 26.41 -0.94
CA LEU A 13 -22.36 25.22 -1.78
C LEU A 13 -22.37 25.57 -3.27
N LYS A 14 -23.28 26.47 -3.67
CA LYS A 14 -23.37 26.94 -5.06
C LYS A 14 -22.12 27.73 -5.50
N ALA A 15 -21.59 28.58 -4.63
CA ALA A 15 -20.34 29.28 -4.89
C ALA A 15 -19.14 28.31 -5.03
N LEU A 16 -19.10 27.27 -4.19
CA LEU A 16 -18.08 26.23 -4.26
C LEU A 16 -18.14 25.46 -5.61
N GLU A 17 -19.32 25.07 -6.04
CA GLU A 17 -19.51 24.35 -7.32
C GLU A 17 -19.06 25.20 -8.51
N VAL A 18 -19.39 26.50 -8.53
CA VAL A 18 -18.93 27.41 -9.56
C VAL A 18 -17.41 27.54 -9.58
N THR A 19 -16.80 27.60 -8.39
CA THR A 19 -15.33 27.71 -8.26
C THR A 19 -14.63 26.41 -8.71
N ILE A 20 -15.14 25.24 -8.31
CA ILE A 20 -14.63 23.95 -8.78
C ILE A 20 -14.71 23.87 -10.30
N GLY A 21 -15.85 24.24 -10.91
CA GLY A 21 -16.02 24.20 -12.36
C GLY A 21 -15.04 25.13 -13.10
N LYS A 22 -14.68 26.28 -12.53
CA LYS A 22 -13.64 27.15 -13.10
C LYS A 22 -12.26 26.52 -13.05
N ILE A 23 -11.88 25.93 -11.91
CA ILE A 23 -10.59 25.25 -11.74
C ILE A 23 -10.48 24.09 -12.73
N GLU A 24 -11.52 23.27 -12.86
CA GLU A 24 -11.53 22.17 -13.82
C GLU A 24 -11.45 22.63 -15.28
N LYS A 25 -12.03 23.78 -15.60
CA LYS A 25 -11.94 24.36 -16.93
C LYS A 25 -10.54 24.85 -17.26
N ASP A 26 -9.85 25.45 -16.28
CA ASP A 26 -8.54 26.07 -16.47
C ASP A 26 -7.39 25.04 -16.37
N PHE A 27 -7.54 24.00 -15.56
CA PHE A 27 -6.47 23.04 -15.25
C PHE A 27 -6.80 21.59 -15.66
N GLY A 28 -7.99 21.31 -16.13
CA GLY A 28 -8.44 19.97 -16.52
C GLY A 28 -9.34 19.31 -15.47
N LYS A 29 -10.18 18.37 -15.94
CA LYS A 29 -11.06 17.60 -15.06
C LYS A 29 -10.26 16.75 -14.08
N GLY A 30 -10.70 16.71 -12.82
CA GLY A 30 -10.07 15.92 -11.77
C GLY A 30 -8.91 16.61 -11.05
N THR A 31 -8.59 17.87 -11.42
CA THR A 31 -7.56 18.66 -10.72
C THR A 31 -7.96 18.98 -9.28
N ILE A 32 -9.25 19.10 -9.02
CA ILE A 32 -9.82 19.28 -7.69
C ILE A 32 -11.02 18.36 -7.52
N MET A 33 -11.15 17.74 -6.36
CA MET A 33 -12.29 16.89 -6.04
C MET A 33 -12.54 16.89 -4.54
N LYS A 34 -13.75 16.53 -4.14
CA LYS A 34 -14.06 16.31 -2.72
C LYS A 34 -13.51 14.96 -2.30
N LEU A 35 -12.83 14.88 -1.18
CA LEU A 35 -12.25 13.63 -0.68
C LEU A 35 -13.30 12.52 -0.47
N GLY A 36 -14.55 12.90 -0.15
CA GLY A 36 -15.65 11.97 -0.01
C GLY A 36 -16.18 11.39 -1.33
N ASP A 37 -15.90 12.02 -2.47
CA ASP A 37 -16.32 11.56 -3.80
C ASP A 37 -15.33 10.52 -4.38
N HIS A 38 -14.18 10.30 -3.71
CA HIS A 38 -13.28 9.22 -4.05
C HIS A 38 -13.94 7.89 -3.69
N ALA A 39 -14.28 7.11 -4.73
CA ALA A 39 -14.48 5.69 -4.53
C ALA A 39 -13.19 5.14 -3.86
N ILE A 40 -13.36 4.36 -2.79
CA ILE A 40 -12.23 3.64 -2.19
C ILE A 40 -11.65 2.77 -3.30
N GLU A 41 -10.54 3.20 -3.88
CA GLU A 41 -9.83 2.38 -4.85
C GLU A 41 -9.48 1.06 -4.18
N ASN A 42 -9.90 -0.05 -4.76
CA ASN A 42 -9.48 -1.37 -4.33
C ASN A 42 -7.98 -1.49 -4.59
N VAL A 43 -7.17 -1.12 -3.61
CA VAL A 43 -5.71 -1.22 -3.70
C VAL A 43 -5.35 -2.68 -3.75
N GLN A 44 -4.73 -3.12 -4.83
CA GLN A 44 -4.17 -4.47 -4.89
C GLN A 44 -3.04 -4.61 -3.88
N ILE A 45 -3.02 -5.74 -3.18
CA ILE A 45 -2.07 -5.98 -2.09
C ILE A 45 -1.27 -7.28 -2.32
N ILE A 46 -0.16 -7.37 -1.61
CA ILE A 46 0.58 -8.61 -1.37
C ILE A 46 0.47 -8.88 0.13
N PRO A 47 -0.06 -10.03 0.57
CA PRO A 47 -0.12 -10.37 1.98
C PRO A 47 1.27 -10.36 2.62
N SER A 48 1.36 -9.99 3.88
CA SER A 48 2.65 -9.99 4.60
C SER A 48 3.08 -11.38 5.09
N GLY A 49 2.16 -12.35 5.04
CA GLY A 49 2.34 -13.66 5.66
C GLY A 49 1.93 -13.68 7.15
N SER A 50 1.55 -12.55 7.71
CA SER A 50 1.07 -12.42 9.08
C SER A 50 -0.31 -11.78 9.12
N ILE A 51 -1.32 -12.53 9.57
CA ILE A 51 -2.71 -12.05 9.69
C ILE A 51 -2.78 -10.80 10.58
N ALA A 52 -2.01 -10.76 11.67
CA ALA A 52 -2.01 -9.63 12.58
C ALA A 52 -1.43 -8.37 11.94
N LEU A 53 -0.35 -8.50 11.16
CA LEU A 53 0.24 -7.39 10.43
C LEU A 53 -0.69 -6.90 9.31
N ASP A 54 -1.28 -7.82 8.56
CA ASP A 54 -2.22 -7.49 7.49
C ASP A 54 -3.43 -6.72 8.02
N ALA A 55 -3.96 -7.12 9.18
CA ALA A 55 -5.03 -6.39 9.85
C ALA A 55 -4.57 -5.00 10.33
N ALA A 56 -3.35 -4.89 10.86
CA ALA A 56 -2.80 -3.62 11.33
C ALA A 56 -2.53 -2.63 10.19
N LEU A 57 -2.17 -3.11 9.00
CA LEU A 57 -1.99 -2.29 7.80
C LEU A 57 -3.31 -1.72 7.25
N GLY A 58 -4.46 -2.25 7.66
CA GLY A 58 -5.79 -1.75 7.33
C GLY A 58 -6.29 -2.12 5.93
N ILE A 59 -5.42 -2.43 4.99
CA ILE A 59 -5.76 -2.83 3.61
C ILE A 59 -5.53 -4.32 3.35
N GLY A 60 -5.08 -5.07 4.36
CA GLY A 60 -4.90 -6.51 4.29
C GLY A 60 -3.55 -6.98 3.76
N GLY A 61 -2.56 -6.11 3.64
CA GLY A 61 -1.22 -6.45 3.18
C GLY A 61 -0.43 -5.24 2.69
N TYR A 62 0.67 -5.49 2.00
CA TYR A 62 1.48 -4.45 1.37
C TYR A 62 0.84 -3.94 0.08
N PRO A 63 0.68 -2.61 -0.11
CA PRO A 63 0.11 -2.07 -1.34
C PRO A 63 1.02 -2.33 -2.54
N ARG A 64 0.46 -2.86 -3.63
CA ARG A 64 1.21 -3.05 -4.88
C ARG A 64 1.53 -1.70 -5.55
N GLY A 65 2.66 -1.65 -6.23
CA GLY A 65 3.10 -0.45 -6.94
C GLY A 65 3.57 0.69 -6.01
N ARG A 66 3.93 0.37 -4.77
CA ARG A 66 4.46 1.33 -3.80
C ARG A 66 5.84 0.88 -3.29
N VAL A 67 6.66 1.84 -2.90
CA VAL A 67 7.89 1.58 -2.13
C VAL A 67 7.51 1.45 -0.67
N ILE A 68 7.97 0.36 -0.03
CA ILE A 68 7.71 0.07 1.37
C ILE A 68 9.05 0.03 2.09
N GLU A 69 9.21 0.89 3.09
CA GLU A 69 10.37 0.91 3.95
C GLU A 69 10.10 0.09 5.21
N ILE A 70 10.99 -0.84 5.51
CA ILE A 70 10.96 -1.64 6.74
C ILE A 70 12.23 -1.32 7.51
N TYR A 71 12.08 -0.74 8.69
CA TYR A 71 13.20 -0.34 9.54
C TYR A 71 13.03 -0.84 10.98
N GLY A 72 14.13 -0.93 11.68
CA GLY A 72 14.18 -1.40 13.06
C GLY A 72 15.58 -1.84 13.45
N PRO A 73 15.79 -2.21 14.71
CA PRO A 73 17.09 -2.69 15.20
C PRO A 73 17.52 -3.95 14.48
N GLU A 74 18.80 -4.28 14.62
CA GLU A 74 19.36 -5.54 14.14
C GLU A 74 18.62 -6.74 14.75
N ALA A 75 18.53 -7.84 14.00
CA ALA A 75 17.83 -9.07 14.40
C ALA A 75 16.34 -8.90 14.77
N SER A 76 15.67 -7.86 14.30
CA SER A 76 14.25 -7.58 14.59
C SER A 76 13.25 -8.23 13.60
N GLY A 77 13.72 -9.02 12.63
CA GLY A 77 12.87 -9.71 11.66
C GLY A 77 12.57 -8.95 10.38
N LYS A 78 13.27 -7.85 10.07
CA LYS A 78 13.07 -7.07 8.83
C LYS A 78 13.19 -7.92 7.58
N THR A 79 14.30 -8.67 7.47
CA THR A 79 14.56 -9.58 6.34
C THR A 79 13.54 -10.72 6.30
N THR A 80 13.11 -11.23 7.44
CA THR A 80 12.05 -12.25 7.53
C THR A 80 10.74 -11.76 6.92
N LEU A 81 10.33 -10.53 7.21
CA LEU A 81 9.13 -9.92 6.59
C LEU A 81 9.29 -9.78 5.09
N ALA A 82 10.47 -9.36 4.60
CA ALA A 82 10.75 -9.26 3.17
C ALA A 82 10.68 -10.62 2.48
N ILE A 83 11.24 -11.68 3.08
CA ILE A 83 11.19 -13.05 2.55
C ILE A 83 9.76 -13.56 2.49
N HIS A 84 8.94 -13.32 3.52
CA HIS A 84 7.51 -13.66 3.47
C HIS A 84 6.77 -12.92 2.34
N ALA A 85 7.05 -11.64 2.13
CA ALA A 85 6.46 -10.88 1.03
C ALA A 85 6.83 -11.47 -0.35
N ILE A 86 8.07 -11.93 -0.52
CA ILE A 86 8.52 -12.64 -1.72
C ILE A 86 7.71 -13.92 -1.90
N ALA A 87 7.61 -14.76 -0.86
CA ALA A 87 6.86 -16.01 -0.92
C ALA A 87 5.38 -15.78 -1.28
N GLU A 88 4.73 -14.80 -0.66
CA GLU A 88 3.34 -14.46 -0.95
C GLU A 88 3.16 -13.88 -2.36
N ALA A 89 4.11 -13.08 -2.85
CA ALA A 89 4.09 -12.58 -4.22
C ALA A 89 4.18 -13.73 -5.24
N GLN A 90 5.09 -14.68 -5.02
CA GLN A 90 5.26 -15.86 -5.89
C GLN A 90 4.04 -16.79 -5.87
N LYS A 91 3.44 -17.04 -4.70
CA LYS A 91 2.17 -17.81 -4.57
C LYS A 91 1.04 -17.21 -5.40
N ASN A 92 1.03 -15.89 -5.56
CA ASN A 92 0.06 -15.17 -6.39
C ASN A 92 0.48 -15.04 -7.87
N GLY A 93 1.46 -15.83 -8.31
CA GLY A 93 1.94 -15.86 -9.70
C GLY A 93 2.85 -14.68 -10.07
N GLY A 94 3.36 -13.95 -9.08
CA GLY A 94 4.31 -12.87 -9.30
C GLY A 94 5.75 -13.36 -9.45
N ILE A 95 6.57 -12.53 -10.10
CA ILE A 95 8.03 -12.72 -10.18
C ILE A 95 8.66 -11.85 -9.10
N ALA A 96 9.64 -12.41 -8.38
CA ALA A 96 10.34 -11.71 -7.33
C ALA A 96 11.83 -11.61 -7.59
N ALA A 97 12.43 -10.53 -7.11
CA ALA A 97 13.88 -10.33 -7.11
C ALA A 97 14.31 -9.75 -5.77
N ILE A 98 15.52 -10.07 -5.36
CA ILE A 98 16.15 -9.52 -4.15
C ILE A 98 17.50 -8.92 -4.52
N ILE A 99 17.82 -7.78 -3.93
CA ILE A 99 19.16 -7.18 -3.97
C ILE A 99 19.74 -7.33 -2.56
N ASP A 100 20.64 -8.27 -2.39
CA ASP A 100 21.27 -8.59 -1.11
C ASP A 100 22.64 -7.91 -0.97
N ALA A 101 22.64 -6.66 -0.55
CA ALA A 101 23.86 -5.87 -0.36
C ALA A 101 24.71 -6.33 0.83
N GLU A 102 24.12 -7.02 1.80
CA GLU A 102 24.79 -7.48 3.02
C GLU A 102 25.30 -8.92 2.89
N HIS A 103 24.93 -9.64 1.82
CA HIS A 103 25.25 -11.05 1.61
C HIS A 103 24.78 -11.95 2.77
N THR A 104 23.61 -11.64 3.31
CA THR A 104 23.02 -12.34 4.45
C THR A 104 21.82 -13.21 4.08
N PHE A 105 21.47 -13.28 2.79
CA PHE A 105 20.34 -14.07 2.33
C PHE A 105 20.59 -15.57 2.52
N ASP A 106 19.80 -16.20 3.38
CA ASP A 106 19.84 -17.65 3.62
C ASP A 106 18.82 -18.37 2.73
N ARG A 107 19.33 -19.07 1.73
CA ARG A 107 18.57 -19.87 0.78
C ARG A 107 17.69 -20.93 1.48
N ASN A 108 18.26 -21.67 2.43
CA ASN A 108 17.55 -22.74 3.12
C ASN A 108 16.42 -22.21 4.00
N TYR A 109 16.66 -21.07 4.62
CA TYR A 109 15.65 -20.38 5.42
C TYR A 109 14.51 -19.86 4.54
N ALA A 110 14.84 -19.22 3.43
CA ALA A 110 13.85 -18.70 2.48
C ALA A 110 12.96 -19.81 1.92
N GLU A 111 13.54 -20.96 1.53
CA GLU A 111 12.81 -22.12 1.07
C GLU A 111 11.82 -22.66 2.12
N LYS A 112 12.24 -22.72 3.40
CA LYS A 112 11.36 -23.13 4.50
C LYS A 112 10.21 -22.14 4.75
N LEU A 113 10.39 -20.89 4.41
CA LEU A 113 9.34 -19.86 4.47
C LEU A 113 8.43 -19.85 3.24
N GLY A 114 8.68 -20.74 2.27
CA GLY A 114 7.85 -20.95 1.10
C GLY A 114 8.26 -20.16 -0.14
N VAL A 115 9.47 -19.64 -0.18
CA VAL A 115 10.03 -19.01 -1.38
C VAL A 115 10.39 -20.08 -2.40
N ASP A 116 9.95 -19.91 -3.63
CA ASP A 116 10.42 -20.66 -4.79
C ASP A 116 11.79 -20.09 -5.22
N ILE A 117 12.84 -20.74 -4.73
CA ILE A 117 14.22 -20.29 -4.93
C ILE A 117 14.72 -20.52 -6.37
N GLU A 118 14.12 -21.42 -7.13
CA GLU A 118 14.48 -21.67 -8.53
C GLU A 118 14.03 -20.50 -9.43
N ASN A 119 12.97 -19.79 -9.02
CA ASN A 119 12.41 -18.65 -9.75
C ASN A 119 12.67 -17.30 -9.04
N LEU A 120 13.54 -17.27 -8.04
CA LEU A 120 13.95 -16.03 -7.38
C LEU A 120 15.20 -15.46 -8.06
N LEU A 121 15.14 -14.19 -8.46
CA LEU A 121 16.29 -13.46 -8.99
C LEU A 121 17.07 -12.81 -7.84
N ILE A 122 18.43 -12.89 -7.88
CA ILE A 122 19.35 -12.26 -6.92
C ILE A 122 20.36 -11.43 -7.68
#